data_fad9a1c5a9268d78b6531c2fc2ad0e78
#
_entry.id   fad9a1c5a9268d78b6531c2fc2ad0e78
#
_cell.length_a   1.000
_cell.length_b   1.000
_cell.length_c   1.000
_cell.angle_alpha   90.00
_cell.angle_beta   90.00
_cell.angle_gamma   90.00
#
_symmetry.space_group_name_H-M   'P 1'
#
loop_
_entity.id
_entity.type
_entity.pdbx_description
1 polymer ?
#
loop_
_entity_poly.entity_id
_entity_poly.type
_entity_poly.pdbx_seq_one_letter_code
_entity_poly.pdbx_strand_id
1 'polypeptide(L)'
;KFKFNYIWGIQCYNMGVDEFTDANNVIPAWNHYSQDLNSSENAANQPIWDNYYGLVEPANILIQNIPQYYNQSSPTYNTRLGEAHFLRAYAYFELVKQFGGVPLKLVPSTSAETYFTRNSAEEIYTQVISDFGEAYRLLPDKGESIGRINKYAAAHFLAKAHLFRASELYSDWNSNYIASDLDAVIQYGSEVVDAHPLCNDYVELWDYEQPNGANEKVSEVILAAQFSNDESTWGRYGNQMHLYYPAVYQGNDIGGCKRDISGGREFSYVSATEYTMQVFDRVNDSRFWKSFITCYGANETKSAPTWTAEDMPYAPAGVKEGDKRFS
;
A
#
# COMPACT_ATOMS: atom_id res chain seq x y z
N LYS A 1 6.48 -2.46 -12.75
CA LYS A 1 5.47 -1.39 -12.93
C LYS A 1 4.29 -1.72 -12.04
N PHE A 2 4.17 -1.04 -10.91
CA PHE A 2 2.94 -1.03 -10.14
C PHE A 2 1.86 -0.30 -10.95
N LYS A 3 1.29 -0.97 -11.93
CA LYS A 3 -0.01 -0.58 -12.41
C LYS A 3 -0.98 -1.09 -11.36
N PHE A 4 -1.36 -0.24 -10.43
CA PHE A 4 -2.66 -0.39 -9.81
C PHE A 4 -3.68 -0.26 -10.96
N ASN A 5 -3.93 -1.38 -11.61
CA ASN A 5 -4.96 -1.43 -12.61
C ASN A 5 -6.29 -1.28 -11.88
N TYR A 6 -6.88 -0.14 -12.13
CA TYR A 6 -8.27 0.23 -12.14
C TYR A 6 -9.14 -0.19 -10.93
N ILE A 7 -9.22 -1.40 -10.49
CA ILE A 7 -10.15 -1.79 -9.41
C ILE A 7 -9.44 -2.69 -8.39
N TRP A 8 -8.44 -3.42 -8.80
CA TRP A 8 -7.96 -4.60 -8.10
C TRP A 8 -6.88 -4.34 -7.03
N GLY A 9 -6.02 -3.36 -7.22
CA GLY A 9 -4.84 -3.21 -6.38
C GLY A 9 -5.16 -2.87 -4.93
N ILE A 10 -5.89 -1.78 -4.68
CA ILE A 10 -6.21 -1.33 -3.32
C ILE A 10 -7.20 -2.27 -2.65
N GLN A 11 -8.21 -2.73 -3.38
CA GLN A 11 -9.24 -3.59 -2.82
C GLN A 11 -8.66 -4.90 -2.31
N CYS A 12 -7.76 -5.55 -3.06
CA CYS A 12 -7.12 -6.79 -2.63
C CYS A 12 -6.28 -6.65 -1.35
N TYR A 13 -5.79 -5.46 -1.04
CA TYR A 13 -5.00 -5.21 0.17
C TYR A 13 -5.81 -4.67 1.35
N ASN A 14 -7.06 -4.27 1.13
CA ASN A 14 -7.89 -3.64 2.15
C ASN A 14 -9.23 -4.36 2.37
N MET A 15 -9.56 -5.39 1.59
CA MET A 15 -10.78 -6.16 1.80
C MET A 15 -10.55 -7.36 2.71
N GLY A 16 -11.61 -7.78 3.40
CA GLY A 16 -11.56 -8.91 4.33
C GLY A 16 -10.84 -8.60 5.64
N VAL A 17 -10.79 -7.33 6.04
CA VAL A 17 -10.19 -6.85 7.29
C VAL A 17 -11.24 -6.11 8.12
N ASP A 18 -10.94 -5.90 9.40
CA ASP A 18 -11.87 -5.24 10.31
C ASP A 18 -12.02 -3.74 10.01
N GLU A 19 -10.99 -3.13 9.40
CA GLU A 19 -10.91 -1.68 9.20
C GLU A 19 -11.67 -1.20 7.96
N PHE A 20 -11.76 -2.03 6.92
CA PHE A 20 -12.31 -1.62 5.63
C PHE A 20 -13.29 -2.63 5.06
N THR A 21 -14.23 -2.14 4.26
CA THR A 21 -15.20 -2.96 3.55
C THR A 21 -15.41 -2.47 2.11
N ASP A 22 -15.85 -3.39 1.24
CA ASP A 22 -16.25 -3.09 -0.13
C ASP A 22 -17.65 -2.45 -0.14
N ALA A 23 -17.69 -1.12 -0.22
CA ALA A 23 -18.94 -0.37 -0.17
C ALA A 23 -19.89 -0.63 -1.34
N ASN A 24 -19.35 -0.99 -2.51
CA ASN A 24 -20.10 -1.17 -3.75
C ASN A 24 -20.23 -2.64 -4.17
N ASN A 25 -19.78 -3.58 -3.31
CA ASN A 25 -19.79 -5.00 -3.58
C ASN A 25 -19.10 -5.37 -4.92
N VAL A 26 -17.96 -4.73 -5.19
CA VAL A 26 -17.23 -4.89 -6.45
C VAL A 26 -16.42 -6.17 -6.46
N ILE A 27 -15.89 -6.58 -5.31
CA ILE A 27 -15.14 -7.83 -5.13
C ILE A 27 -15.63 -8.58 -3.88
N PRO A 28 -16.87 -9.07 -3.89
CA PRO A 28 -17.47 -9.69 -2.70
C PRO A 28 -16.71 -10.93 -2.22
N ALA A 29 -16.08 -11.66 -3.14
CA ALA A 29 -15.31 -12.85 -2.80
C ALA A 29 -14.18 -12.53 -1.80
N TRP A 30 -13.47 -11.44 -1.99
CA TRP A 30 -12.39 -10.97 -1.12
C TRP A 30 -12.92 -10.35 0.19
N ASN A 31 -14.03 -9.61 0.09
CA ASN A 31 -14.58 -8.93 1.25
C ASN A 31 -15.21 -9.87 2.28
N HIS A 32 -15.79 -10.97 1.79
CA HIS A 32 -16.54 -11.92 2.63
C HIS A 32 -15.93 -13.30 2.73
N TYR A 33 -14.74 -13.53 2.16
CA TYR A 33 -14.10 -14.85 2.08
C TYR A 33 -15.06 -15.94 1.56
N SER A 34 -15.83 -15.61 0.51
CA SER A 34 -16.80 -16.51 -0.06
C SER A 34 -16.15 -17.68 -0.80
N GLN A 35 -16.92 -18.71 -1.13
CA GLN A 35 -16.44 -19.86 -1.93
C GLN A 35 -15.96 -19.46 -3.33
N ASP A 36 -16.32 -18.26 -3.81
CA ASP A 36 -15.83 -17.72 -5.07
C ASP A 36 -14.37 -17.25 -4.99
N LEU A 37 -13.83 -17.10 -3.77
CA LEU A 37 -12.40 -16.88 -3.57
C LEU A 37 -11.65 -18.21 -3.69
N ASN A 38 -11.45 -18.65 -4.90
CA ASN A 38 -10.78 -19.91 -5.24
C ASN A 38 -9.81 -19.71 -6.42
N SER A 39 -9.17 -20.79 -6.87
CA SER A 39 -8.17 -20.74 -7.95
C SER A 39 -8.71 -20.30 -9.32
N SER A 40 -10.02 -20.24 -9.49
CA SER A 40 -10.69 -19.77 -10.72
C SER A 40 -11.07 -18.29 -10.64
N GLU A 41 -10.87 -17.64 -9.49
CA GLU A 41 -11.09 -16.21 -9.35
C GLU A 41 -9.97 -15.45 -10.11
N ASN A 42 -10.31 -14.82 -11.22
CA ASN A 42 -9.37 -14.17 -12.13
C ASN A 42 -9.37 -12.65 -12.03
N ALA A 43 -10.32 -12.07 -11.32
CA ALA A 43 -10.44 -10.63 -11.25
C ALA A 43 -9.32 -10.00 -10.41
N ALA A 44 -8.92 -10.65 -9.31
CA ALA A 44 -7.90 -10.17 -8.39
C ALA A 44 -6.68 -11.09 -8.32
N ASN A 45 -6.87 -12.40 -8.21
CA ASN A 45 -5.77 -13.36 -8.05
C ASN A 45 -4.80 -13.34 -9.22
N GLN A 46 -5.28 -13.38 -10.46
CA GLN A 46 -4.43 -13.41 -11.65
C GLN A 46 -3.63 -12.11 -11.81
N PRO A 47 -4.20 -10.90 -11.73
CA PRO A 47 -3.41 -9.67 -11.81
C PRO A 47 -2.31 -9.55 -10.74
N ILE A 48 -2.55 -10.00 -9.50
CA ILE A 48 -1.53 -10.01 -8.46
C ILE A 48 -0.39 -10.95 -8.86
N TRP A 49 -0.71 -12.17 -9.24
CA TRP A 49 0.25 -13.18 -9.67
C TRP A 49 1.10 -12.69 -10.85
N ASP A 50 0.46 -12.26 -11.91
CA ASP A 50 1.12 -11.82 -13.15
C ASP A 50 2.02 -10.61 -12.94
N ASN A 51 1.57 -9.63 -12.15
CA ASN A 51 2.35 -8.43 -11.88
C ASN A 51 3.61 -8.73 -11.07
N TYR A 52 3.54 -9.57 -10.04
CA TYR A 52 4.73 -9.88 -9.23
C TYR A 52 5.68 -10.83 -9.93
N TYR A 53 5.19 -11.86 -10.62
CA TYR A 53 6.08 -12.69 -11.46
C TYR A 53 6.68 -11.89 -12.62
N GLY A 54 5.98 -10.87 -13.12
CA GLY A 54 6.52 -9.90 -14.08
C GLY A 54 7.74 -9.11 -13.59
N LEU A 55 7.97 -9.04 -12.26
CA LEU A 55 9.17 -8.45 -11.66
C LEU A 55 10.29 -9.48 -11.48
N VAL A 56 9.98 -10.76 -11.29
CA VAL A 56 10.95 -11.80 -10.97
C VAL A 56 11.94 -12.02 -12.13
N GLU A 57 11.43 -12.18 -13.34
CA GLU A 57 12.29 -12.48 -14.51
C GLU A 57 13.27 -11.34 -14.82
N PRO A 58 12.87 -10.05 -14.92
CA PRO A 58 13.82 -8.95 -15.07
C PRO A 58 14.83 -8.85 -13.93
N ALA A 59 14.41 -9.11 -12.68
CA ALA A 59 15.33 -9.10 -11.55
C ALA A 59 16.37 -10.21 -11.65
N ASN A 60 15.98 -11.43 -12.03
CA ASN A 60 16.91 -12.53 -12.26
C ASN A 60 17.93 -12.21 -13.37
N ILE A 61 17.48 -11.60 -14.47
CA ILE A 61 18.35 -11.15 -15.57
C ILE A 61 19.38 -10.15 -15.05
N LEU A 62 18.95 -9.17 -14.25
CA LEU A 62 19.84 -8.14 -13.70
C LEU A 62 20.85 -8.73 -12.70
N ILE A 63 20.38 -9.58 -11.77
CA ILE A 63 21.26 -10.22 -10.78
C ILE A 63 22.33 -11.07 -11.45
N GLN A 64 21.99 -11.78 -12.51
CA GLN A 64 22.94 -12.59 -13.27
C GLN A 64 23.90 -11.74 -14.11
N ASN A 65 23.41 -10.69 -14.79
CA ASN A 65 24.16 -9.98 -15.82
C ASN A 65 24.97 -8.79 -15.28
N ILE A 66 24.53 -8.13 -14.22
CA ILE A 66 25.29 -7.00 -13.64
C ILE A 66 26.71 -7.44 -13.27
N PRO A 67 26.97 -8.55 -12.57
CA PRO A 67 28.32 -8.99 -12.26
C PRO A 67 29.19 -9.32 -13.47
N GLN A 68 28.59 -9.69 -14.60
CA GLN A 68 29.28 -10.09 -15.78
C GLN A 68 29.58 -8.95 -16.77
N TYR A 69 28.65 -8.03 -16.92
CA TYR A 69 28.67 -7.04 -18.01
C TYR A 69 28.69 -5.59 -17.53
N TYR A 70 28.36 -5.31 -16.26
CA TYR A 70 28.40 -3.95 -15.74
C TYR A 70 29.78 -3.65 -15.16
N ASN A 71 30.28 -2.42 -15.36
CA ASN A 71 31.58 -2.03 -14.82
C ASN A 71 31.56 -2.05 -13.29
N GLN A 72 32.30 -2.99 -12.69
CA GLN A 72 32.39 -3.18 -11.25
C GLN A 72 33.01 -1.97 -10.51
N SER A 73 33.80 -1.15 -11.21
CA SER A 73 34.35 0.10 -10.66
C SER A 73 33.37 1.28 -10.77
N SER A 74 32.19 1.09 -11.35
CA SER A 74 31.17 2.13 -11.42
C SER A 74 30.64 2.43 -10.02
N PRO A 75 30.49 3.71 -9.65
CA PRO A 75 29.91 4.10 -8.36
C PRO A 75 28.47 3.60 -8.17
N THR A 76 27.80 3.23 -9.27
CA THR A 76 26.41 2.73 -9.24
C THR A 76 26.31 1.21 -9.30
N TYR A 77 27.43 0.47 -9.38
CA TYR A 77 27.41 -0.99 -9.48
C TYR A 77 26.63 -1.65 -8.36
N ASN A 78 26.99 -1.36 -7.11
CA ASN A 78 26.31 -1.91 -5.94
C ASN A 78 24.84 -1.49 -5.87
N THR A 79 24.55 -0.23 -6.19
CA THR A 79 23.16 0.28 -6.19
C THR A 79 22.30 -0.50 -7.18
N ARG A 80 22.76 -0.71 -8.42
CA ARG A 80 21.96 -1.46 -9.42
C ARG A 80 21.75 -2.91 -9.04
N LEU A 81 22.77 -3.55 -8.48
CA LEU A 81 22.65 -4.92 -8.01
C LEU A 81 21.73 -5.03 -6.78
N GLY A 82 21.86 -4.10 -5.83
CA GLY A 82 21.00 -4.02 -4.65
C GLY A 82 19.54 -3.77 -5.01
N GLU A 83 19.26 -2.87 -5.96
CA GLU A 83 17.90 -2.65 -6.48
C GLU A 83 17.29 -3.91 -7.11
N ALA A 84 18.10 -4.69 -7.86
CA ALA A 84 17.62 -5.94 -8.46
C ALA A 84 17.25 -6.99 -7.38
N HIS A 85 18.09 -7.16 -6.38
CA HIS A 85 17.78 -8.03 -5.22
C HIS A 85 16.53 -7.56 -4.48
N PHE A 86 16.41 -6.26 -4.20
CA PHE A 86 15.22 -5.71 -3.56
C PHE A 86 13.93 -6.01 -4.33
N LEU A 87 13.93 -5.80 -5.65
CA LEU A 87 12.75 -6.02 -6.47
C LEU A 87 12.35 -7.50 -6.54
N ARG A 88 13.32 -8.43 -6.57
CA ARG A 88 13.03 -9.86 -6.51
C ARG A 88 12.46 -10.26 -5.14
N ALA A 89 13.10 -9.80 -4.06
CA ALA A 89 12.62 -10.02 -2.71
C ALA A 89 11.20 -9.49 -2.52
N TYR A 90 10.94 -8.27 -2.97
CA TYR A 90 9.63 -7.64 -2.88
C TYR A 90 8.55 -8.44 -3.63
N ALA A 91 8.86 -8.89 -4.84
CA ALA A 91 7.93 -9.71 -5.62
C ALA A 91 7.56 -11.02 -4.89
N TYR A 92 8.55 -11.76 -4.41
CA TYR A 92 8.30 -13.00 -3.68
C TYR A 92 7.67 -12.78 -2.30
N PHE A 93 7.99 -11.68 -1.63
CA PHE A 93 7.35 -11.31 -0.36
C PHE A 93 5.84 -11.08 -0.54
N GLU A 94 5.45 -10.35 -1.57
CA GLU A 94 4.04 -10.14 -1.88
C GLU A 94 3.34 -11.43 -2.33
N LEU A 95 4.01 -12.25 -3.14
CA LEU A 95 3.48 -13.56 -3.57
C LEU A 95 3.26 -14.52 -2.38
N VAL A 96 4.22 -14.64 -1.47
CA VAL A 96 4.09 -15.58 -0.33
C VAL A 96 3.01 -15.15 0.65
N LYS A 97 2.82 -13.86 0.86
CA LYS A 97 1.74 -13.33 1.71
C LYS A 97 0.35 -13.67 1.17
N GLN A 98 0.18 -13.63 -0.14
CA GLN A 98 -1.12 -13.85 -0.79
C GLN A 98 -1.40 -15.32 -1.07
N PHE A 99 -0.38 -16.10 -1.46
CA PHE A 99 -0.57 -17.44 -2.00
C PHE A 99 0.10 -18.56 -1.19
N GLY A 100 0.80 -18.22 -0.11
CA GLY A 100 1.64 -19.16 0.63
C GLY A 100 2.84 -19.61 -0.22
N GLY A 101 3.15 -20.90 -0.23
CA GLY A 101 4.22 -21.43 -1.10
C GLY A 101 3.91 -21.18 -2.58
N VAL A 102 4.91 -20.80 -3.36
CA VAL A 102 4.82 -20.51 -4.80
C VAL A 102 6.06 -21.05 -5.54
N PRO A 103 6.06 -21.19 -6.88
CA PRO A 103 7.26 -21.52 -7.63
C PRO A 103 8.39 -20.52 -7.38
N LEU A 104 9.54 -21.00 -6.95
CA LEU A 104 10.73 -20.17 -6.68
C LEU A 104 11.71 -20.28 -7.84
N LYS A 105 11.77 -19.25 -8.68
CA LYS A 105 12.68 -19.15 -9.81
C LYS A 105 13.75 -18.09 -9.55
N LEU A 106 15.01 -18.49 -9.52
CA LEU A 106 16.14 -17.64 -9.15
C LEU A 106 17.11 -17.35 -10.30
N VAL A 107 16.85 -17.94 -11.44
CA VAL A 107 17.66 -17.77 -12.66
C VAL A 107 16.78 -17.37 -13.83
N PRO A 108 17.33 -16.64 -14.82
CA PRO A 108 16.58 -16.28 -16.02
C PRO A 108 16.11 -17.51 -16.80
N SER A 109 14.99 -17.37 -17.48
CA SER A 109 14.49 -18.37 -18.42
C SER A 109 15.40 -18.45 -19.66
N THR A 110 15.79 -19.66 -20.04
CA THR A 110 16.56 -19.91 -21.27
C THR A 110 15.68 -20.51 -22.38
N SER A 111 14.49 -20.98 -22.02
CA SER A 111 13.49 -21.55 -22.93
C SER A 111 12.10 -21.34 -22.36
N ALA A 112 11.05 -21.64 -23.13
CA ALA A 112 9.68 -21.65 -22.64
C ALA A 112 9.51 -22.80 -21.64
N GLU A 113 9.30 -22.47 -20.37
CA GLU A 113 9.00 -23.41 -19.30
C GLU A 113 7.50 -23.30 -18.96
N THR A 114 6.79 -24.42 -19.01
CA THR A 114 5.35 -24.45 -18.83
C THR A 114 4.90 -25.20 -17.57
N TYR A 115 5.86 -25.78 -16.84
CA TYR A 115 5.58 -26.55 -15.63
C TYR A 115 6.51 -26.15 -14.50
N PHE A 116 5.90 -25.79 -13.37
CA PHE A 116 6.62 -25.42 -12.15
C PHE A 116 6.01 -26.14 -10.95
N THR A 117 6.86 -26.61 -10.05
CA THR A 117 6.43 -27.09 -8.74
C THR A 117 6.37 -25.91 -7.76
N ARG A 118 5.48 -26.03 -6.79
CA ARG A 118 5.35 -25.05 -5.71
C ARG A 118 6.43 -25.32 -4.65
N ASN A 119 7.20 -24.32 -4.31
CA ASN A 119 8.08 -24.33 -3.13
C ASN A 119 7.28 -24.01 -1.86
N SER A 120 7.81 -24.41 -0.70
CA SER A 120 7.19 -24.10 0.59
C SER A 120 7.26 -22.61 0.93
N ALA A 121 6.39 -22.13 1.81
CA ALA A 121 6.48 -20.76 2.33
C ALA A 121 7.81 -20.52 3.04
N GLU A 122 8.34 -21.52 3.76
CA GLU A 122 9.65 -21.45 4.43
C GLU A 122 10.79 -21.17 3.45
N GLU A 123 10.83 -21.89 2.31
CA GLU A 123 11.84 -21.66 1.26
C GLU A 123 11.71 -20.26 0.66
N ILE A 124 10.48 -19.78 0.43
CA ILE A 124 10.25 -18.44 -0.11
C ILE A 124 10.70 -17.36 0.88
N TYR A 125 10.32 -17.44 2.18
CA TYR A 125 10.77 -16.48 3.18
C TYR A 125 12.29 -16.50 3.35
N THR A 126 12.92 -17.66 3.29
CA THR A 126 14.38 -17.78 3.35
C THR A 126 15.04 -17.00 2.21
N GLN A 127 14.54 -17.15 0.97
CA GLN A 127 15.05 -16.41 -0.17
C GLN A 127 14.74 -14.91 -0.08
N VAL A 128 13.55 -14.53 0.34
CA VAL A 128 13.14 -13.13 0.52
C VAL A 128 14.07 -12.40 1.49
N ILE A 129 14.34 -13.02 2.64
CA ILE A 129 15.24 -12.47 3.67
C ILE A 129 16.67 -12.38 3.13
N SER A 130 17.15 -13.39 2.41
CA SER A 130 18.45 -13.36 1.76
C SER A 130 18.59 -12.21 0.78
N ASP A 131 17.61 -12.01 -0.11
CA ASP A 131 17.65 -10.96 -1.12
C ASP A 131 17.48 -9.55 -0.52
N PHE A 132 16.61 -9.36 0.47
CA PHE A 132 16.54 -8.07 1.18
C PHE A 132 17.82 -7.79 1.97
N GLY A 133 18.46 -8.83 2.54
CA GLY A 133 19.77 -8.71 3.19
C GLY A 133 20.87 -8.25 2.22
N GLU A 134 20.93 -8.83 1.01
CA GLU A 134 21.85 -8.37 -0.04
C GLU A 134 21.54 -6.94 -0.49
N ALA A 135 20.26 -6.61 -0.65
CA ALA A 135 19.85 -5.24 -0.97
C ALA A 135 20.30 -4.25 0.11
N TYR A 136 20.06 -4.57 1.39
CA TYR A 136 20.49 -3.76 2.54
C TYR A 136 22.00 -3.52 2.55
N ARG A 137 22.79 -4.56 2.24
CA ARG A 137 24.27 -4.48 2.19
C ARG A 137 24.78 -3.61 1.04
N LEU A 138 24.10 -3.61 -0.10
CA LEU A 138 24.56 -3.02 -1.35
C LEU A 138 24.04 -1.60 -1.59
N LEU A 139 22.86 -1.27 -1.06
CA LEU A 139 22.22 0.01 -1.31
C LEU A 139 22.82 1.14 -0.46
N PRO A 140 22.87 2.37 -1.01
CA PRO A 140 23.28 3.55 -0.26
C PRO A 140 22.19 3.99 0.72
N ASP A 141 22.58 4.71 1.76
CA ASP A 141 21.65 5.28 2.75
C ASP A 141 20.64 6.24 2.11
N LYS A 142 21.03 6.91 1.04
CA LYS A 142 20.18 7.82 0.27
C LYS A 142 20.15 7.40 -1.19
N GLY A 143 18.95 7.25 -1.75
CA GLY A 143 18.76 6.99 -3.18
C GLY A 143 19.28 8.15 -4.05
N GLU A 144 19.65 7.87 -5.31
CA GLU A 144 20.11 8.85 -6.29
C GLU A 144 19.07 9.95 -6.55
N SER A 145 17.81 9.65 -6.38
CA SER A 145 16.67 10.59 -6.47
C SER A 145 15.50 10.06 -5.62
N ILE A 146 14.51 10.92 -5.42
CA ILE A 146 13.26 10.55 -4.75
C ILE A 146 12.63 9.37 -5.53
N GLY A 147 12.15 8.36 -4.80
CA GLY A 147 11.55 7.15 -5.36
C GLY A 147 12.56 6.07 -5.79
N ARG A 148 13.89 6.33 -5.69
CA ARG A 148 14.89 5.26 -5.84
C ARG A 148 15.05 4.50 -4.53
N ILE A 149 15.19 3.19 -4.63
CA ILE A 149 15.32 2.30 -3.48
C ILE A 149 16.64 2.63 -2.74
N ASN A 150 16.55 2.74 -1.42
CA ASN A 150 17.68 3.02 -0.55
C ASN A 150 17.84 1.92 0.51
N LYS A 151 18.91 1.98 1.30
CA LYS A 151 19.21 1.03 2.35
C LYS A 151 18.09 0.91 3.39
N TYR A 152 17.46 2.02 3.78
CA TYR A 152 16.41 2.01 4.80
C TYR A 152 15.11 1.40 4.29
N ALA A 153 14.83 1.51 2.99
CA ALA A 153 13.75 0.75 2.37
C ALA A 153 14.01 -0.76 2.45
N ALA A 154 15.26 -1.19 2.18
CA ALA A 154 15.63 -2.60 2.32
C ALA A 154 15.55 -3.06 3.78
N ALA A 155 16.04 -2.27 4.75
CA ALA A 155 15.95 -2.55 6.18
C ALA A 155 14.48 -2.68 6.64
N HIS A 156 13.61 -1.77 6.21
CA HIS A 156 12.18 -1.82 6.53
C HIS A 156 11.52 -3.12 6.04
N PHE A 157 11.76 -3.48 4.77
CA PHE A 157 11.19 -4.71 4.22
C PHE A 157 11.84 -5.97 4.79
N LEU A 158 13.12 -5.93 5.15
CA LEU A 158 13.81 -7.00 5.85
C LEU A 158 13.18 -7.24 7.24
N ALA A 159 12.98 -6.18 8.03
CA ALA A 159 12.25 -6.25 9.30
C ALA A 159 10.84 -6.83 9.11
N LYS A 160 10.09 -6.37 8.10
CA LYS A 160 8.76 -6.92 7.78
C LYS A 160 8.80 -8.39 7.41
N ALA A 161 9.76 -8.83 6.59
CA ALA A 161 9.88 -10.22 6.19
C ALA A 161 10.16 -11.15 7.39
N HIS A 162 11.04 -10.73 8.30
CA HIS A 162 11.29 -11.42 9.55
C HIS A 162 10.04 -11.47 10.44
N LEU A 163 9.33 -10.34 10.59
CA LEU A 163 8.09 -10.29 11.38
C LEU A 163 7.01 -11.22 10.83
N PHE A 164 6.82 -11.24 9.51
CA PHE A 164 5.87 -12.15 8.88
C PHE A 164 6.26 -13.62 9.03
N ARG A 165 7.55 -13.97 8.92
CA ARG A 165 8.02 -15.34 9.15
C ARG A 165 7.82 -15.78 10.59
N ALA A 166 7.95 -14.86 11.56
CA ALA A 166 7.70 -15.12 12.97
C ALA A 166 6.20 -15.21 13.36
N SER A 167 5.29 -14.97 12.40
CA SER A 167 3.84 -14.97 12.64
C SER A 167 3.32 -16.35 13.09
N GLU A 168 2.29 -16.37 13.94
CA GLU A 168 1.55 -17.56 14.34
C GLU A 168 0.92 -18.30 13.15
N LEU A 169 0.69 -17.63 12.04
CA LEU A 169 0.22 -18.24 10.79
C LEU A 169 1.11 -19.39 10.30
N TYR A 170 2.40 -19.37 10.68
CA TYR A 170 3.40 -20.34 10.24
C TYR A 170 3.93 -21.19 11.40
N SER A 171 3.15 -21.30 12.50
CA SER A 171 3.53 -22.03 13.71
C SER A 171 3.84 -23.53 13.50
N ASP A 172 3.41 -24.09 12.38
CA ASP A 172 3.68 -25.46 11.97
C ASP A 172 5.16 -25.71 11.58
N TRP A 173 5.91 -24.67 11.19
CA TRP A 173 7.31 -24.81 10.78
C TRP A 173 8.27 -23.74 11.29
N ASN A 174 7.80 -22.59 11.76
CA ASN A 174 8.65 -21.43 12.05
C ASN A 174 9.29 -21.40 13.44
N SER A 175 9.03 -22.37 14.31
CA SER A 175 9.45 -22.34 15.72
C SER A 175 10.95 -22.07 15.94
N ASN A 176 11.80 -22.54 15.04
CA ASN A 176 13.26 -22.34 15.11
C ASN A 176 13.71 -20.93 14.69
N TYR A 177 12.84 -20.15 14.08
CA TYR A 177 13.16 -18.82 13.54
C TYR A 177 12.68 -17.69 14.46
N ILE A 178 11.62 -17.90 15.26
CA ILE A 178 10.87 -16.83 15.95
C ILE A 178 11.81 -15.92 16.76
N ALA A 179 12.67 -16.46 17.60
CA ALA A 179 13.53 -15.64 18.45
C ALA A 179 14.49 -14.77 17.62
N SER A 180 15.20 -15.38 16.67
CA SER A 180 16.15 -14.67 15.82
C SER A 180 15.46 -13.68 14.89
N ASP A 181 14.24 -13.99 14.44
CA ASP A 181 13.46 -13.09 13.62
C ASP A 181 13.00 -11.85 14.38
N LEU A 182 12.53 -12.00 15.61
CA LEU A 182 12.15 -10.86 16.44
C LEU A 182 13.36 -9.98 16.81
N ASP A 183 14.53 -10.57 17.06
CA ASP A 183 15.76 -9.81 17.24
C ASP A 183 16.13 -9.00 15.98
N ALA A 184 15.99 -9.61 14.80
CA ALA A 184 16.22 -8.93 13.52
C ALA A 184 15.21 -7.80 13.28
N VAL A 185 13.93 -8.00 13.64
CA VAL A 185 12.90 -6.93 13.57
C VAL A 185 13.30 -5.72 14.41
N ILE A 186 13.76 -5.96 15.64
CA ILE A 186 14.21 -4.88 16.52
C ILE A 186 15.43 -4.18 15.94
N GLN A 187 16.41 -4.93 15.47
CA GLN A 187 17.64 -4.37 14.89
C GLN A 187 17.32 -3.46 13.68
N TYR A 188 16.73 -4.02 12.63
CA TYR A 188 16.49 -3.27 11.39
C TYR A 188 15.40 -2.21 11.55
N GLY A 189 14.40 -2.47 12.38
CA GLY A 189 13.35 -1.51 12.70
C GLY A 189 13.89 -0.29 13.43
N SER A 190 14.79 -0.47 14.41
CA SER A 190 15.42 0.64 15.13
C SER A 190 16.26 1.51 14.19
N GLU A 191 17.05 0.91 13.28
CA GLU A 191 17.82 1.68 12.29
C GLU A 191 16.91 2.56 11.42
N VAL A 192 15.74 2.04 11.02
CA VAL A 192 14.78 2.81 10.20
C VAL A 192 14.17 3.94 11.02
N VAL A 193 13.75 3.70 12.25
CA VAL A 193 13.15 4.72 13.13
C VAL A 193 14.14 5.85 13.43
N ASP A 194 15.41 5.52 13.65
CA ASP A 194 16.45 6.51 13.90
C ASP A 194 16.75 7.38 12.67
N ALA A 195 16.72 6.79 11.47
CA ALA A 195 16.99 7.50 10.21
C ALA A 195 15.77 8.26 9.66
N HIS A 196 14.57 7.80 9.98
CA HIS A 196 13.30 8.30 9.47
C HIS A 196 12.34 8.62 10.64
N PRO A 197 12.64 9.64 11.46
CA PRO A 197 11.76 10.02 12.56
C PRO A 197 10.40 10.48 12.05
N LEU A 198 9.37 10.23 12.86
CA LEU A 198 8.01 10.66 12.56
C LEU A 198 7.94 12.18 12.46
N CYS A 199 7.03 12.68 11.61
CA CYS A 199 6.66 14.08 11.55
C CYS A 199 6.09 14.54 12.90
N ASN A 200 6.32 15.82 13.24
CA ASN A 200 5.74 16.39 14.46
C ASN A 200 4.22 16.53 14.38
N ASP A 201 3.72 16.82 13.20
CA ASP A 201 2.29 16.85 12.92
C ASP A 201 1.96 15.83 11.82
N TYR A 202 0.97 14.97 12.11
CA TYR A 202 0.49 13.97 11.15
C TYR A 202 0.05 14.57 9.81
N VAL A 203 -0.46 15.80 9.80
CA VAL A 203 -0.89 16.48 8.57
C VAL A 203 0.27 16.76 7.61
N GLU A 204 1.50 16.92 8.12
CA GLU A 204 2.66 17.17 7.27
C GLU A 204 2.88 16.06 6.23
N LEU A 205 2.48 14.84 6.55
CA LEU A 205 2.59 13.68 5.64
C LEU A 205 1.52 13.69 4.54
N TRP A 206 0.38 14.35 4.79
CA TRP A 206 -0.82 14.27 3.97
C TRP A 206 -1.26 15.60 3.35
N ASP A 207 -0.39 16.62 3.38
CA ASP A 207 -0.63 17.88 2.68
C ASP A 207 -0.55 17.66 1.16
N TYR A 208 -1.72 17.47 0.56
CA TYR A 208 -1.89 17.20 -0.87
C TYR A 208 -2.28 18.44 -1.70
N GLU A 209 -2.33 19.62 -1.10
CA GLU A 209 -2.74 20.85 -1.79
C GLU A 209 -1.76 21.24 -2.89
N GLN A 210 -0.49 20.85 -2.74
CA GLN A 210 0.57 21.16 -3.68
C GLN A 210 1.16 19.89 -4.30
N PRO A 211 1.04 19.68 -5.63
CA PRO A 211 1.76 18.60 -6.32
C PRO A 211 3.26 18.72 -6.11
N ASN A 212 3.95 17.63 -5.85
CA ASN A 212 5.37 17.58 -5.46
C ASN A 212 5.68 18.45 -4.23
N GLY A 213 4.75 18.48 -3.30
CA GLY A 213 4.82 19.27 -2.08
C GLY A 213 5.92 18.84 -1.12
N ALA A 214 5.99 19.55 0.00
CA ALA A 214 6.96 19.25 1.06
C ALA A 214 6.73 17.89 1.70
N ASN A 215 5.47 17.44 1.75
CA ASN A 215 5.05 16.15 2.30
C ASN A 215 5.73 14.93 1.65
N GLU A 216 6.10 15.01 0.37
CA GLU A 216 6.82 13.94 -0.31
C GLU A 216 8.29 13.79 0.15
N LYS A 217 8.81 14.76 0.88
CA LYS A 217 10.23 14.90 1.26
C LYS A 217 10.44 14.92 2.77
N VAL A 218 9.38 14.74 3.56
CA VAL A 218 9.51 14.70 5.02
C VAL A 218 10.31 13.48 5.45
N SER A 219 10.95 13.57 6.61
CA SER A 219 11.84 12.51 7.12
C SER A 219 11.17 11.15 7.28
N GLU A 220 9.89 11.14 7.57
CA GLU A 220 9.10 9.92 7.77
C GLU A 220 8.93 9.09 6.49
N VAL A 221 9.05 9.69 5.29
CA VAL A 221 8.94 8.97 4.01
C VAL A 221 10.23 8.21 3.72
N ILE A 222 10.17 6.88 3.80
CA ILE A 222 11.30 5.98 3.52
C ILE A 222 11.46 5.73 2.02
N LEU A 223 10.35 5.41 1.35
CA LEU A 223 10.28 5.14 -0.09
C LEU A 223 8.88 5.46 -0.59
N ALA A 224 8.79 6.21 -1.67
CA ALA A 224 7.52 6.56 -2.30
C ALA A 224 7.54 6.24 -3.79
N ALA A 225 6.45 5.65 -4.28
CA ALA A 225 6.24 5.48 -5.71
C ALA A 225 5.94 6.84 -6.34
N GLN A 226 6.77 7.25 -7.28
CA GLN A 226 6.63 8.55 -7.93
C GLN A 226 5.72 8.47 -9.15
N PHE A 227 4.77 9.39 -9.23
CA PHE A 227 3.90 9.60 -10.37
C PHE A 227 4.19 10.97 -10.97
N SER A 228 4.28 11.04 -12.29
CA SER A 228 4.49 12.29 -13.01
C SER A 228 3.25 12.66 -13.81
N ASN A 229 3.19 13.91 -14.30
CA ASN A 229 2.14 14.33 -15.23
C ASN A 229 2.36 13.81 -16.67
N ASP A 230 3.41 13.03 -16.90
CA ASP A 230 3.71 12.45 -18.21
C ASP A 230 2.90 11.15 -18.41
N GLU A 231 1.86 11.23 -19.24
CA GLU A 231 0.96 10.13 -19.54
C GLU A 231 1.70 8.90 -20.11
N SER A 232 2.83 9.11 -20.80
CA SER A 232 3.64 8.02 -21.32
C SER A 232 4.23 7.12 -20.22
N THR A 233 4.40 7.64 -19.02
CA THR A 233 4.99 6.92 -17.88
C THR A 233 3.96 6.14 -17.06
N TRP A 234 2.73 6.62 -16.94
CA TRP A 234 1.69 6.02 -16.10
C TRP A 234 0.51 5.43 -16.89
N GLY A 235 0.38 5.76 -18.19
CA GLY A 235 -0.67 5.27 -19.07
C GLY A 235 -2.04 5.90 -18.78
N ARG A 236 -3.10 5.37 -19.42
CA ARG A 236 -4.43 5.98 -19.49
C ARG A 236 -5.05 6.36 -18.14
N TYR A 237 -4.76 5.63 -17.07
CA TYR A 237 -5.49 5.78 -15.81
C TYR A 237 -4.66 6.41 -14.68
N GLY A 238 -3.35 6.49 -14.80
CA GLY A 238 -2.47 7.08 -13.79
C GLY A 238 -2.60 6.47 -12.40
N ASN A 239 -2.36 7.28 -11.39
CA ASN A 239 -2.63 6.94 -10.00
C ASN A 239 -4.08 7.29 -9.65
N GLN A 240 -4.89 6.30 -9.34
CA GLN A 240 -6.31 6.46 -9.00
C GLN A 240 -6.60 6.25 -7.51
N MET A 241 -5.58 6.14 -6.65
CA MET A 241 -5.79 5.88 -5.22
C MET A 241 -6.73 6.88 -4.56
N HIS A 242 -6.63 8.15 -4.95
CA HIS A 242 -7.48 9.23 -4.47
C HIS A 242 -8.98 9.08 -4.80
N LEU A 243 -9.35 8.14 -5.66
CA LEU A 243 -10.74 7.92 -6.08
C LEU A 243 -11.45 6.84 -5.26
N TYR A 244 -10.69 5.92 -4.64
CA TYR A 244 -11.28 4.69 -4.09
C TYR A 244 -11.94 4.88 -2.73
N TYR A 245 -11.41 5.78 -1.91
CA TYR A 245 -11.87 6.00 -0.55
C TYR A 245 -12.98 7.04 -0.41
N PRO A 246 -13.02 8.15 -1.17
CA PRO A 246 -14.05 9.16 -0.99
C PRO A 246 -15.45 8.59 -1.21
N ALA A 247 -16.36 8.91 -0.28
CA ALA A 247 -17.76 8.54 -0.38
C ALA A 247 -18.44 9.26 -1.55
N VAL A 248 -19.48 8.68 -2.12
CA VAL A 248 -20.34 9.35 -3.11
C VAL A 248 -21.20 10.39 -2.41
N TYR A 249 -20.72 11.62 -2.32
CA TYR A 249 -21.32 12.70 -1.55
C TYR A 249 -22.17 13.67 -2.34
N GLN A 250 -22.09 13.64 -3.67
CA GLN A 250 -22.82 14.56 -4.56
C GLN A 250 -24.01 13.92 -5.30
N GLY A 251 -24.37 12.68 -4.93
CA GLY A 251 -25.49 11.95 -5.52
C GLY A 251 -26.84 12.58 -5.19
N ASN A 252 -27.91 12.06 -5.82
CA ASN A 252 -29.27 12.55 -5.58
C ASN A 252 -29.76 12.32 -4.15
N ASP A 253 -29.17 11.34 -3.45
CA ASP A 253 -29.56 10.95 -2.10
C ASP A 253 -28.92 11.85 -1.01
N ILE A 254 -27.77 12.48 -1.34
CA ILE A 254 -27.11 13.47 -0.46
C ILE A 254 -27.19 14.84 -1.15
N GLY A 255 -28.37 15.43 -1.10
CA GLY A 255 -28.62 16.74 -1.68
C GLY A 255 -27.84 17.85 -1.00
N GLY A 256 -27.34 18.82 -1.77
CA GLY A 256 -26.75 20.04 -1.24
C GLY A 256 -25.22 20.06 -1.11
N CYS A 257 -24.52 18.95 -1.27
CA CYS A 257 -23.07 18.95 -1.27
C CYS A 257 -22.47 19.40 -2.59
N LYS A 258 -21.50 20.30 -2.53
CA LYS A 258 -20.75 20.79 -3.67
C LYS A 258 -19.62 19.82 -4.03
N ARG A 259 -19.49 19.51 -5.30
CA ARG A 259 -18.30 18.79 -5.79
C ARG A 259 -17.15 19.76 -5.92
N ASP A 260 -16.13 19.56 -5.11
CA ASP A 260 -14.91 20.33 -5.09
C ASP A 260 -13.66 19.46 -4.84
N ILE A 261 -12.49 20.09 -4.83
CA ILE A 261 -11.23 19.39 -4.61
C ILE A 261 -11.16 18.82 -3.18
N SER A 262 -11.68 19.55 -2.20
CA SER A 262 -11.66 19.13 -0.79
C SER A 262 -12.48 17.87 -0.54
N GLY A 263 -13.62 17.71 -1.22
CA GLY A 263 -14.43 16.50 -1.14
C GLY A 263 -13.87 15.35 -1.97
N GLY A 264 -12.95 15.64 -2.88
CA GLY A 264 -12.36 14.65 -3.77
C GLY A 264 -13.31 14.21 -4.88
N ARG A 265 -12.83 13.30 -5.72
CA ARG A 265 -13.62 12.58 -6.70
C ARG A 265 -13.92 11.20 -6.16
N GLU A 266 -15.18 10.83 -6.17
CA GLU A 266 -15.69 9.65 -5.51
C GLU A 266 -15.86 8.44 -6.44
N PHE A 267 -15.34 7.28 -6.00
CA PHE A 267 -15.76 5.96 -6.48
C PHE A 267 -16.35 5.11 -5.36
N SER A 268 -16.01 5.41 -4.10
CA SER A 268 -16.52 4.70 -2.93
C SER A 268 -16.35 3.18 -2.99
N TYR A 269 -15.19 2.72 -3.43
CA TYR A 269 -14.92 1.28 -3.52
C TYR A 269 -14.46 0.69 -2.19
N VAL A 270 -13.82 1.51 -1.36
CA VAL A 270 -13.31 1.12 -0.04
C VAL A 270 -13.88 2.08 0.98
N SER A 271 -14.67 1.56 1.92
CA SER A 271 -15.22 2.35 3.02
C SER A 271 -14.67 1.88 4.35
N ALA A 272 -14.49 2.81 5.28
CA ALA A 272 -14.19 2.49 6.66
C ALA A 272 -15.37 1.74 7.29
N THR A 273 -15.07 0.73 8.09
CA THR A 273 -16.09 0.03 8.88
C THR A 273 -16.48 0.81 10.12
N GLU A 274 -17.54 0.39 10.79
CA GLU A 274 -17.92 0.96 12.09
C GLU A 274 -16.81 0.76 13.13
N TYR A 275 -16.10 -0.37 13.09
CA TYR A 275 -14.93 -0.64 13.92
C TYR A 275 -13.86 0.44 13.75
N THR A 276 -13.47 0.78 12.54
CA THR A 276 -12.51 1.85 12.26
C THR A 276 -12.98 3.19 12.82
N MET A 277 -14.28 3.49 12.70
CA MET A 277 -14.82 4.73 13.22
C MET A 277 -14.83 4.79 14.74
N GLN A 278 -14.87 3.66 15.42
CA GLN A 278 -14.93 3.55 16.89
C GLN A 278 -13.55 3.45 17.54
N VAL A 279 -12.54 2.95 16.83
CA VAL A 279 -11.21 2.71 17.39
C VAL A 279 -10.44 3.99 17.72
N PHE A 280 -10.79 5.10 17.07
CA PHE A 280 -10.16 6.39 17.33
C PHE A 280 -10.71 7.06 18.60
N ASP A 281 -9.81 7.50 19.48
CA ASP A 281 -10.14 8.47 20.52
C ASP A 281 -10.29 9.86 19.90
N ARG A 282 -11.54 10.22 19.57
CA ARG A 282 -11.85 11.49 18.87
C ARG A 282 -11.53 12.74 19.66
N VAL A 283 -11.28 12.62 20.97
CA VAL A 283 -10.94 13.75 21.85
C VAL A 283 -9.43 13.97 21.88
N ASN A 284 -8.64 12.89 22.02
CA ASN A 284 -7.22 12.98 22.23
C ASN A 284 -6.40 12.62 20.98
N ASP A 285 -6.99 11.96 19.97
CA ASP A 285 -6.32 11.57 18.73
C ASP A 285 -6.78 12.43 17.56
N SER A 286 -5.95 13.39 17.19
CA SER A 286 -6.24 14.30 16.07
C SER A 286 -6.25 13.60 14.70
N ARG A 287 -5.71 12.37 14.60
CA ARG A 287 -5.64 11.63 13.33
C ARG A 287 -7.02 11.33 12.75
N PHE A 288 -8.04 11.12 13.59
CA PHE A 288 -9.41 10.95 13.10
C PHE A 288 -9.84 12.14 12.22
N TRP A 289 -9.70 13.35 12.72
CA TRP A 289 -10.13 14.57 12.01
C TRP A 289 -9.28 14.91 10.79
N LYS A 290 -8.08 14.35 10.70
CA LYS A 290 -7.15 14.53 9.60
C LYS A 290 -7.24 13.42 8.54
N SER A 291 -7.77 12.24 8.89
CA SER A 291 -7.90 11.10 7.99
C SER A 291 -9.27 11.00 7.32
N PHE A 292 -10.30 11.60 7.91
CA PHE A 292 -11.66 11.52 7.39
C PHE A 292 -12.18 12.89 6.96
N ILE A 293 -12.85 12.92 5.80
CA ILE A 293 -13.57 14.10 5.34
C ILE A 293 -14.89 14.16 6.13
N THR A 294 -14.98 15.10 7.06
CA THR A 294 -16.15 15.27 7.93
C THR A 294 -17.03 16.46 7.54
N CYS A 295 -16.55 17.32 6.64
CA CYS A 295 -17.26 18.48 6.14
C CYS A 295 -17.18 18.56 4.62
N TYR A 296 -18.29 18.91 3.99
CA TYR A 296 -18.37 19.14 2.55
C TYR A 296 -18.88 20.55 2.27
N GLY A 297 -18.41 21.17 1.20
CA GLY A 297 -18.89 22.47 0.76
C GLY A 297 -20.37 22.39 0.35
N ALA A 298 -21.12 23.47 0.54
CA ALA A 298 -22.50 23.56 0.14
C ALA A 298 -22.64 23.88 -1.36
N ASN A 299 -23.69 23.33 -1.98
CA ASN A 299 -24.09 23.66 -3.35
C ASN A 299 -25.33 24.56 -3.31
N GLU A 300 -25.15 25.83 -3.60
CA GLU A 300 -26.23 26.83 -3.57
C GLU A 300 -27.37 26.52 -4.54
N THR A 301 -27.14 25.75 -5.57
CA THR A 301 -28.15 25.41 -6.57
C THR A 301 -29.09 24.30 -6.15
N LYS A 302 -28.81 23.59 -5.05
CA LYS A 302 -29.64 22.49 -4.52
C LYS A 302 -30.22 22.84 -3.19
N SER A 303 -31.37 22.25 -2.89
CA SER A 303 -31.98 22.33 -1.56
C SER A 303 -31.06 21.65 -0.55
N ALA A 304 -30.42 22.43 0.32
CA ALA A 304 -29.67 21.85 1.42
C ALA A 304 -30.65 21.16 2.37
N PRO A 305 -30.33 19.94 2.87
CA PRO A 305 -31.14 19.32 3.91
C PRO A 305 -31.19 20.20 5.15
N THR A 306 -32.28 20.13 5.86
CA THR A 306 -32.46 20.85 7.12
C THR A 306 -32.23 19.94 8.32
N TRP A 307 -31.94 20.55 9.47
CA TRP A 307 -31.85 19.83 10.71
C TRP A 307 -33.27 19.38 11.12
N THR A 308 -33.42 18.08 11.35
CA THR A 308 -34.69 17.51 11.84
C THR A 308 -34.68 17.38 13.37
N ALA A 309 -35.84 17.13 13.97
CA ALA A 309 -35.92 16.87 15.40
C ALA A 309 -35.01 15.73 15.88
N GLU A 310 -34.85 14.70 15.06
CA GLU A 310 -33.98 13.54 15.35
C GLU A 310 -32.51 13.92 15.35
N ASP A 311 -32.12 14.90 14.54
CA ASP A 311 -30.74 15.33 14.40
C ASP A 311 -30.29 16.35 15.43
N MET A 312 -31.25 17.03 16.09
CA MET A 312 -30.97 18.11 17.06
C MET A 312 -30.03 17.74 18.20
N PRO A 313 -29.97 16.48 18.71
CA PRO A 313 -28.99 16.09 19.70
C PRO A 313 -27.52 16.18 19.22
N TYR A 314 -27.33 16.20 17.92
CA TYR A 314 -25.99 16.25 17.27
C TYR A 314 -25.71 17.62 16.64
N ALA A 315 -26.64 18.56 16.72
CA ALA A 315 -26.50 19.86 16.09
C ALA A 315 -25.48 20.75 16.83
N PRO A 316 -24.67 21.54 16.07
CA PRO A 316 -23.81 22.54 16.68
C PRO A 316 -24.59 23.54 17.55
N ALA A 317 -23.92 24.13 18.53
CA ALA A 317 -24.53 25.11 19.39
C ALA A 317 -25.11 26.31 18.60
N GLY A 318 -26.36 26.67 18.86
CA GLY A 318 -27.05 27.76 18.18
C GLY A 318 -27.87 27.37 16.95
N VAL A 319 -27.75 26.14 16.46
CA VAL A 319 -28.56 25.60 15.36
C VAL A 319 -29.95 25.25 15.88
N LYS A 320 -30.97 25.47 15.05
CA LYS A 320 -32.38 25.16 15.34
C LYS A 320 -32.90 24.11 14.35
N GLU A 321 -33.93 23.39 14.77
CA GLU A 321 -34.70 22.55 13.87
C GLU A 321 -35.21 23.38 12.68
N GLY A 322 -35.03 22.86 11.47
CA GLY A 322 -35.37 23.56 10.21
C GLY A 322 -34.27 24.43 9.64
N ASP A 323 -33.20 24.72 10.37
CA ASP A 323 -32.03 25.40 9.81
C ASP A 323 -31.36 24.51 8.77
N LYS A 324 -30.76 25.11 7.75
CA LYS A 324 -30.01 24.37 6.75
C LYS A 324 -28.75 23.75 7.36
N ARG A 325 -28.46 22.50 7.04
CA ARG A 325 -27.25 21.81 7.51
C ARG A 325 -25.96 22.36 6.92
N PHE A 326 -26.07 23.06 5.77
CA PHE A 326 -24.94 23.67 5.07
C PHE A 326 -25.30 25.11 4.76
N SER A 327 -24.38 26.01 5.04
CA SER A 327 -24.46 27.44 4.73
C SER A 327 -23.51 27.82 3.60
#